data_bd09ca68833f1364755733cc2ee1603e
#
_entry.id   bd09ca68833f1364755733cc2ee1603e
#
_cell.length_a   1.000
_cell.length_b   1.000
_cell.length_c   1.000
_cell.angle_alpha   90.00
_cell.angle_beta   90.00
_cell.angle_gamma   90.00
#
_symmetry.space_group_name_H-M   'P 1'
#
loop_
_entity.id
_entity.type
_entity.pdbx_description
1 polymer ?
#
loop_
_entity_poly.entity_id
_entity_poly.type
_entity_poly.pdbx_seq_one_letter_code
_entity_poly.pdbx_strand_id
1 'polypeptide(L)'
;EEKFRVFNTGAPQVDEMVQTPLLDPEYFEKKYNFDVTKEFFLVVQHPVTEEYDEAENQINTTFNVLEKYQQKKVIILPNNDAGSIAIQNVIKQRKTLEHVVFANLSRIEYLTLMRYS
;
A
#
# COMPACT_ATOMS: atom_id res chain seq x y z
N GLU A 1 5.90 -1.18 32.09
CA GLU A 1 4.95 -0.10 32.48
C GLU A 1 4.00 -0.59 33.55
N GLU A 2 3.59 0.31 34.46
CA GLU A 2 2.67 -0.01 35.55
C GLU A 2 1.25 -0.19 35.00
N LYS A 3 0.65 -1.36 35.20
CA LYS A 3 -0.66 -1.74 34.61
C LYS A 3 -1.79 -0.73 34.90
N PHE A 4 -1.76 -0.05 36.04
CA PHE A 4 -2.80 0.92 36.40
C PHE A 4 -2.74 2.22 35.58
N ARG A 5 -1.66 2.44 34.82
CA ARG A 5 -1.47 3.61 33.94
C ARG A 5 -1.75 3.30 32.46
N VAL A 6 -2.08 2.05 32.14
CA VAL A 6 -2.35 1.60 30.79
C VAL A 6 -3.85 1.40 30.61
N PHE A 7 -4.44 2.19 29.75
CA PHE A 7 -5.86 2.13 29.42
C PHE A 7 -6.01 1.69 27.97
N ASN A 8 -6.73 0.60 27.76
CA ASN A 8 -7.06 0.17 26.39
C ASN A 8 -8.30 0.96 25.91
N THR A 9 -8.07 1.96 25.11
CA THR A 9 -9.12 2.84 24.56
C THR A 9 -9.42 2.53 23.09
N GLY A 10 -8.84 1.47 22.52
CA GLY A 10 -8.92 1.18 21.10
C GLY A 10 -8.01 2.11 20.26
N ALA A 11 -8.22 2.12 18.97
CA ALA A 11 -7.50 2.97 18.02
C ALA A 11 -8.47 4.00 17.41
N PRO A 12 -8.35 5.29 17.74
CA PRO A 12 -9.26 6.33 17.22
C PRO A 12 -9.36 6.37 15.70
N GLN A 13 -8.27 5.97 15.02
CA GLN A 13 -8.24 5.90 13.55
C GLN A 13 -9.24 4.89 12.97
N VAL A 14 -9.61 3.86 13.73
CA VAL A 14 -10.56 2.82 13.28
C VAL A 14 -11.97 3.42 13.14
N ASP A 15 -12.38 4.27 14.05
CA ASP A 15 -13.70 4.92 14.00
C ASP A 15 -13.84 5.75 12.72
N GLU A 16 -12.80 6.52 12.40
CA GLU A 16 -12.76 7.30 11.16
C GLU A 16 -12.77 6.41 9.92
N MET A 17 -12.02 5.30 9.92
CA MET A 17 -12.01 4.34 8.80
C MET A 17 -13.38 3.73 8.53
N VAL A 18 -14.11 3.40 9.61
CA VAL A 18 -15.46 2.80 9.51
C VAL A 18 -16.50 3.82 9.06
N GLN A 19 -16.36 5.07 9.49
CA GLN A 19 -17.31 6.14 9.21
C GLN A 19 -17.06 6.87 7.88
N THR A 20 -15.85 6.78 7.32
CA THR A 20 -15.52 7.47 6.07
C THR A 20 -16.27 6.84 4.89
N PRO A 21 -17.10 7.60 4.16
CA PRO A 21 -17.72 7.11 2.94
C PRO A 21 -16.66 6.75 1.91
N LEU A 22 -16.80 5.59 1.28
CA LEU A 22 -15.89 5.17 0.22
C LEU A 22 -16.21 5.90 -1.09
N LEU A 23 -15.20 6.00 -1.96
CA LEU A 23 -15.40 6.51 -3.30
C LEU A 23 -16.12 5.48 -4.17
N ASP A 24 -16.91 5.98 -5.12
CA ASP A 24 -17.51 5.14 -6.15
C ASP A 24 -16.42 4.49 -7.01
N PRO A 25 -16.55 3.20 -7.38
CA PRO A 25 -15.62 2.52 -8.29
C PRO A 25 -15.35 3.29 -9.58
N GLU A 26 -16.36 3.97 -10.15
CA GLU A 26 -16.19 4.79 -11.36
C GLU A 26 -15.16 5.92 -11.19
N TYR A 27 -14.92 6.38 -9.96
CA TYR A 27 -13.90 7.40 -9.71
C TYR A 27 -12.51 6.93 -10.14
N PHE A 28 -12.16 5.68 -9.81
CA PHE A 28 -10.86 5.11 -10.16
C PHE A 28 -10.75 4.83 -11.66
N GLU A 29 -11.84 4.39 -12.28
CA GLU A 29 -11.89 4.19 -13.72
C GLU A 29 -11.65 5.51 -14.47
N LYS A 30 -12.37 6.58 -14.09
CA LYS A 30 -12.26 7.90 -14.72
C LYS A 30 -10.92 8.58 -14.48
N LYS A 31 -10.38 8.47 -13.27
CA LYS A 31 -9.16 9.21 -12.89
C LYS A 31 -7.87 8.45 -13.22
N TYR A 32 -7.89 7.13 -13.09
CA TYR A 32 -6.69 6.31 -13.14
C TYR A 32 -6.75 5.20 -14.20
N ASN A 33 -7.85 5.10 -14.93
CA ASN A 33 -8.12 4.01 -15.87
C ASN A 33 -7.92 2.63 -15.21
N PHE A 34 -8.45 2.48 -14.00
CA PHE A 34 -8.31 1.32 -13.15
C PHE A 34 -9.66 0.89 -12.54
N ASP A 35 -10.10 -0.32 -12.88
CA ASP A 35 -11.33 -0.93 -12.38
C ASP A 35 -11.06 -1.62 -11.04
N VAL A 36 -11.45 -0.97 -9.94
CA VAL A 36 -11.27 -1.48 -8.56
C VAL A 36 -12.22 -2.64 -8.21
N THR A 37 -13.21 -2.94 -9.05
CA THR A 37 -14.13 -4.06 -8.81
C THR A 37 -13.53 -5.41 -9.20
N LYS A 38 -12.44 -5.40 -9.97
CA LYS A 38 -11.67 -6.61 -10.31
C LYS A 38 -10.64 -6.90 -9.23
N GLU A 39 -10.39 -8.18 -8.97
CA GLU A 39 -9.37 -8.61 -8.03
C GLU A 39 -7.99 -7.97 -8.31
N PHE A 40 -7.37 -7.43 -7.30
CA PHE A 40 -6.03 -6.88 -7.34
C PHE A 40 -5.32 -7.05 -5.99
N PHE A 41 -3.99 -6.98 -6.01
CA PHE A 41 -3.19 -6.87 -4.78
C PHE A 41 -2.92 -5.41 -4.48
N LEU A 42 -3.21 -4.97 -3.26
CA LEU A 42 -2.73 -3.68 -2.73
C LEU A 42 -1.40 -3.90 -2.03
N VAL A 43 -0.34 -3.32 -2.56
CA VAL A 43 1.03 -3.49 -2.08
C VAL A 43 1.50 -2.21 -1.43
N VAL A 44 1.72 -2.27 -0.13
CA VAL A 44 2.26 -1.17 0.69
C VAL A 44 3.42 -1.73 1.50
N GLN A 45 4.64 -1.46 1.08
CA GLN A 45 5.84 -1.92 1.78
C GLN A 45 6.72 -0.75 2.17
N HIS A 46 6.93 -0.62 3.48
CA HIS A 46 7.88 0.32 4.05
C HIS A 46 9.18 -0.41 4.42
N PRO A 47 10.33 0.26 4.33
CA PRO A 47 11.57 -0.32 4.84
C PRO A 47 11.51 -0.46 6.36
N VAL A 48 12.16 -1.49 6.90
CA VAL A 48 12.45 -1.59 8.33
C VAL A 48 13.66 -0.72 8.60
N THR A 49 13.51 0.31 9.43
CA THR A 49 14.55 1.34 9.63
C THR A 49 15.88 0.76 10.13
N GLU A 50 15.80 -0.26 11.00
CA GLU A 50 16.97 -0.96 11.54
C GLU A 50 17.63 -1.92 10.52
N GLU A 51 16.93 -2.24 9.42
CA GLU A 51 17.35 -3.18 8.36
C GLU A 51 17.35 -2.50 6.99
N TYR A 52 17.61 -1.19 6.94
CA TYR A 52 17.49 -0.42 5.70
C TYR A 52 18.38 -0.95 4.56
N ASP A 53 19.51 -1.59 4.89
CA ASP A 53 20.41 -2.22 3.93
C ASP A 53 19.79 -3.45 3.24
N GLU A 54 18.80 -4.10 3.89
CA GLU A 54 18.07 -5.25 3.35
C GLU A 54 16.82 -4.85 2.57
N ALA A 55 16.47 -3.57 2.51
CA ALA A 55 15.24 -3.08 1.88
C ALA A 55 15.10 -3.52 0.42
N GLU A 56 16.20 -3.55 -0.34
CA GLU A 56 16.24 -4.04 -1.72
C GLU A 56 15.93 -5.55 -1.81
N ASN A 57 16.52 -6.36 -0.93
CA ASN A 57 16.29 -7.80 -0.90
C ASN A 57 14.86 -8.13 -0.48
N GLN A 58 14.32 -7.40 0.50
CA GLN A 58 12.96 -7.58 1.01
C GLN A 58 11.92 -7.28 -0.07
N ILE A 59 12.05 -6.15 -0.79
CA ILE A 59 11.09 -5.82 -1.86
C ILE A 59 11.24 -6.76 -3.06
N ASN A 60 12.44 -7.21 -3.41
CA ASN A 60 12.63 -8.21 -4.46
C ASN A 60 11.97 -9.53 -4.11
N THR A 61 12.04 -9.96 -2.86
CA THR A 61 11.35 -11.17 -2.37
C THR A 61 9.83 -11.03 -2.52
N THR A 62 9.27 -9.86 -2.18
CA THR A 62 7.85 -9.56 -2.37
C THR A 62 7.46 -9.66 -3.85
N PHE A 63 8.22 -9.04 -4.75
CA PHE A 63 7.95 -9.11 -6.19
C PHE A 63 8.06 -10.53 -6.76
N ASN A 64 9.04 -11.33 -6.30
CA ASN A 64 9.18 -12.72 -6.73
C ASN A 64 7.94 -13.57 -6.42
N VAL A 65 7.18 -13.21 -5.38
CA VAL A 65 5.91 -13.85 -5.06
C VAL A 65 4.79 -13.25 -5.90
N LEU A 66 4.67 -11.93 -5.96
CA LEU A 66 3.59 -11.25 -6.66
C LEU A 66 3.55 -11.54 -8.18
N GLU A 67 4.71 -11.74 -8.79
CA GLU A 67 4.82 -12.07 -10.23
C GLU A 67 4.26 -13.45 -10.60
N LYS A 68 4.03 -14.33 -9.61
CA LYS A 68 3.37 -15.63 -9.83
C LYS A 68 1.86 -15.50 -10.04
N TYR A 69 1.29 -14.34 -9.77
CA TYR A 69 -0.14 -14.06 -9.85
C TYR A 69 -0.45 -13.11 -11.02
N GLN A 70 -1.56 -13.36 -11.70
CA GLN A 70 -1.97 -12.57 -12.88
C GLN A 70 -2.73 -11.29 -12.52
N GLN A 71 -3.28 -11.21 -11.30
CA GLN A 71 -4.03 -10.05 -10.85
C GLN A 71 -3.16 -8.78 -10.87
N LYS A 72 -3.78 -7.64 -11.11
CA LYS A 72 -3.11 -6.34 -11.05
C LYS A 72 -2.49 -6.08 -9.67
N LYS A 73 -1.39 -5.36 -9.65
CA LYS A 73 -0.70 -4.93 -8.44
C LYS A 73 -0.82 -3.41 -8.33
N VAL A 74 -1.58 -2.95 -7.36
CA VAL A 74 -1.66 -1.54 -6.99
C VAL A 74 -0.60 -1.29 -5.93
N ILE A 75 0.44 -0.57 -6.29
CA ILE A 75 1.63 -0.37 -5.46
C ILE A 75 1.65 1.07 -4.99
N ILE A 76 1.72 1.26 -3.68
CA ILE A 76 1.90 2.59 -3.08
C ILE A 76 3.37 2.72 -2.68
N LEU A 77 4.02 3.78 -3.17
CA LEU A 77 5.43 4.02 -2.85
C LEU A 77 5.61 4.28 -1.36
N PRO A 78 6.72 3.84 -0.76
CA PRO A 78 7.01 4.12 0.63
C PRO A 78 7.27 5.61 0.88
N ASN A 79 7.16 6.01 2.14
CA ASN A 79 7.58 7.33 2.61
C ASN A 79 9.09 7.54 2.41
N ASN A 80 9.62 8.70 2.85
CA ASN A 80 11.04 9.06 2.69
C ASN A 80 11.95 8.50 3.82
N ASP A 81 11.61 7.34 4.36
CA ASP A 81 12.41 6.67 5.39
C ASP A 81 13.70 6.08 4.81
N ALA A 82 14.67 5.75 5.67
CA ALA A 82 15.91 5.08 5.24
C ALA A 82 15.56 3.75 4.51
N GLY A 83 16.18 3.49 3.35
CA GLY A 83 15.88 2.34 2.50
C GLY A 83 14.76 2.55 1.46
N SER A 84 13.98 3.64 1.55
CA SER A 84 12.87 3.91 0.62
C SER A 84 13.33 4.05 -0.83
N ILE A 85 14.50 4.64 -1.06
CA ILE A 85 15.06 4.81 -2.41
C ILE A 85 15.36 3.45 -3.04
N ALA A 86 15.89 2.50 -2.29
CA ALA A 86 16.14 1.14 -2.77
C ALA A 86 14.82 0.47 -3.20
N ILE A 87 13.78 0.54 -2.38
CA ILE A 87 12.44 0.02 -2.70
C ILE A 87 11.88 0.68 -3.97
N GLN A 88 11.94 2.00 -4.07
CA GLN A 88 11.44 2.73 -5.24
C GLN A 88 12.19 2.36 -6.53
N ASN A 89 13.49 2.16 -6.45
CA ASN A 89 14.30 1.74 -7.60
C ASN A 89 13.89 0.35 -8.09
N VAL A 90 13.70 -0.62 -7.19
CA VAL A 90 13.22 -1.95 -7.56
C VAL A 90 11.82 -1.89 -8.18
N ILE A 91 10.89 -1.14 -7.59
CA ILE A 91 9.55 -0.95 -8.15
C ILE A 91 9.64 -0.39 -9.57
N LYS A 92 10.48 0.63 -9.79
CA LYS A 92 10.68 1.25 -11.10
C LYS A 92 11.27 0.28 -12.14
N GLN A 93 12.24 -0.54 -11.74
CA GLN A 93 12.89 -1.52 -12.60
C GLN A 93 11.96 -2.69 -12.97
N ARG A 94 11.13 -3.14 -12.01
CA ARG A 94 10.24 -4.30 -12.19
C ARG A 94 8.81 -3.90 -12.60
N LYS A 95 8.55 -2.63 -12.89
CA LYS A 95 7.23 -2.16 -13.32
C LYS A 95 6.84 -2.79 -14.66
N THR A 96 5.64 -3.38 -14.71
CA THR A 96 4.99 -3.92 -15.91
C THR A 96 3.67 -3.21 -16.16
N LEU A 97 2.95 -3.59 -17.23
CA LEU A 97 1.59 -3.08 -17.52
C LEU A 97 0.55 -3.53 -16.48
N GLU A 98 0.85 -4.57 -15.72
CA GLU A 98 -0.02 -5.05 -14.63
C GLU A 98 0.17 -4.27 -13.32
N HIS A 99 1.11 -3.32 -13.29
CA HIS A 99 1.40 -2.53 -12.11
C HIS A 99 0.84 -1.10 -12.23
N VAL A 100 -0.03 -0.74 -11.30
CA VAL A 100 -0.50 0.63 -11.09
C VAL A 100 0.25 1.20 -9.89
N VAL A 101 1.06 2.23 -10.09
CA VAL A 101 1.95 2.77 -9.04
C VAL A 101 1.52 4.17 -8.66
N PHE A 102 1.27 4.38 -7.38
CA PHE A 102 0.93 5.67 -6.80
C PHE A 102 2.06 6.18 -5.90
N ALA A 103 2.51 7.40 -6.13
CA ALA A 103 3.42 8.09 -5.22
C ALA A 103 2.69 8.59 -3.98
N ASN A 104 1.48 9.13 -4.18
CA ASN A 104 0.61 9.63 -3.14
C ASN A 104 -0.84 9.35 -3.49
N LEU A 105 -1.63 9.05 -2.49
CA LEU A 105 -3.09 8.94 -2.56
C LEU A 105 -3.70 9.78 -1.45
N SER A 106 -4.87 10.32 -1.69
CA SER A 106 -5.67 10.86 -0.60
C SER A 106 -6.10 9.75 0.34
N ARG A 107 -6.39 10.10 1.61
CA ARG A 107 -6.82 9.11 2.59
C ARG A 107 -8.05 8.31 2.13
N ILE A 108 -9.03 8.99 1.53
CA ILE A 108 -10.25 8.34 1.05
C ILE A 108 -9.97 7.39 -0.13
N GLU A 109 -9.08 7.73 -1.04
CA GLU A 109 -8.64 6.84 -2.12
C GLU A 109 -7.96 5.59 -1.56
N TYR A 110 -7.05 5.76 -0.59
CA TYR A 110 -6.36 4.66 0.07
C TYR A 110 -7.34 3.72 0.79
N LEU A 111 -8.27 4.26 1.59
CA LEU A 111 -9.29 3.48 2.29
C LEU A 111 -10.19 2.73 1.32
N THR A 112 -10.55 3.35 0.19
CA THR A 112 -11.35 2.71 -0.84
C THR A 112 -10.59 1.54 -1.48
N LEU A 113 -9.31 1.72 -1.83
CA LEU A 113 -8.47 0.63 -2.36
C LEU A 113 -8.32 -0.52 -1.36
N MET A 114 -8.11 -0.22 -0.07
CA MET A 114 -8.05 -1.23 0.98
C MET A 114 -9.34 -2.05 1.10
N ARG A 115 -10.49 -1.45 0.83
CA ARG A 115 -11.78 -2.13 0.94
C ARG A 115 -12.04 -3.08 -0.22
N TYR A 116 -11.51 -2.76 -1.40
CA TYR A 116 -11.73 -3.54 -2.62
C TYR A 116 -10.59 -4.55 -2.92
N SER A 117 -9.44 -4.46 -2.21
CA SER A 117 -8.29 -5.36 -2.38
C SER A 117 -8.50 -6.75 -1.78
#